data_887753d1ac0e4610b2dcbfbfa20cbd3c
#
_entry.id   887753d1ac0e4610b2dcbfbfa20cbd3c
#
_cell.length_a   1.000
_cell.length_b   1.000
_cell.length_c   1.000
_cell.angle_alpha   90.00
_cell.angle_beta   90.00
_cell.angle_gamma   90.00
#
_symmetry.space_group_name_H-M   'P 1'
#
loop_
_entity.id
_entity.type
_entity.pdbx_description
1 polymer ?
#
loop_
_entity_poly.entity_id
_entity_poly.type
_entity_poly.pdbx_seq_one_letter_code
_entity_poly.pdbx_strand_id
1 'polypeptide(L)'
;MIRIVIAALVVAATLGLASTQAAAQAWIGLLKNTPAERFQEDDLQMFLEHARKALNEAPDNQPVSWENPKTRARGDVTVMRSFEYKGLPCKELRVRNEAQGRKGDNTFNLCNADGKWRLLSSSQLKSKK
;
A
#
# COMPACT_ATOMS: atom_id res chain seq x y z
N MET A 1 -54.32 -38.46 10.46
CA MET A 1 -52.85 -38.48 10.57
C MET A 1 -52.28 -37.35 9.71
N ILE A 2 -51.85 -36.30 10.34
CA ILE A 2 -51.28 -35.12 9.63
C ILE A 2 -49.77 -35.30 9.72
N ARG A 3 -49.13 -35.51 8.58
CA ARG A 3 -47.66 -35.51 8.50
C ARG A 3 -47.22 -34.05 8.22
N ILE A 4 -46.66 -33.42 9.24
CA ILE A 4 -46.06 -32.11 9.11
C ILE A 4 -44.64 -32.34 8.55
N VAL A 5 -44.43 -31.95 7.29
CA VAL A 5 -43.12 -31.89 6.71
C VAL A 5 -42.52 -30.52 7.08
N ILE A 6 -41.61 -30.53 8.01
CA ILE A 6 -40.85 -29.33 8.36
C ILE A 6 -39.73 -29.22 7.32
N ALA A 7 -39.90 -28.32 6.35
CA ALA A 7 -38.84 -27.94 5.44
C ALA A 7 -37.89 -27.00 6.20
N ALA A 8 -36.71 -27.51 6.57
CA ALA A 8 -35.65 -26.71 7.13
C ALA A 8 -35.05 -25.86 6.02
N LEU A 9 -35.32 -24.57 6.01
CA LEU A 9 -34.66 -23.58 5.21
C LEU A 9 -33.25 -23.36 5.81
N VAL A 10 -32.24 -23.97 5.18
CA VAL A 10 -30.84 -23.65 5.45
C VAL A 10 -30.54 -22.34 4.73
N VAL A 11 -30.59 -21.23 5.45
CA VAL A 11 -30.06 -19.96 4.98
C VAL A 11 -28.53 -20.06 5.10
N ALA A 12 -27.89 -20.36 3.99
CA ALA A 12 -26.44 -20.24 3.90
C ALA A 12 -26.08 -18.74 3.90
N ALA A 13 -25.71 -18.23 5.07
CA ALA A 13 -25.11 -16.91 5.17
C ALA A 13 -23.70 -16.98 4.55
N THR A 14 -23.60 -16.63 3.29
CA THR A 14 -22.33 -16.35 2.65
C THR A 14 -21.81 -15.04 3.22
N LEU A 15 -21.04 -15.11 4.30
CA LEU A 15 -20.20 -14.02 4.76
C LEU A 15 -19.22 -13.72 3.63
N GLY A 16 -19.53 -12.72 2.83
CA GLY A 16 -18.60 -12.19 1.86
C GLY A 16 -17.36 -11.72 2.59
N LEU A 17 -16.27 -12.47 2.46
CA LEU A 17 -14.94 -12.00 2.83
C LEU A 17 -14.64 -10.82 1.93
N ALA A 18 -14.88 -9.61 2.43
CA ALA A 18 -14.48 -8.39 1.76
C ALA A 18 -12.98 -8.47 1.53
N SER A 19 -12.58 -8.62 0.28
CA SER A 19 -11.22 -8.89 -0.10
C SER A 19 -10.30 -7.73 0.26
N THR A 20 -9.37 -7.98 1.16
CA THR A 20 -8.24 -7.12 1.45
C THR A 20 -7.31 -6.92 0.23
N GLN A 21 -7.58 -7.60 -0.85
CA GLN A 21 -6.78 -7.58 -2.09
C GLN A 21 -6.87 -6.25 -2.85
N ALA A 22 -7.97 -5.51 -2.75
CA ALA A 22 -8.12 -4.25 -3.47
C ALA A 22 -7.09 -3.18 -3.05
N ALA A 23 -6.71 -3.13 -1.76
CA ALA A 23 -5.70 -2.20 -1.26
C ALA A 23 -4.29 -2.55 -1.75
N ALA A 24 -3.96 -3.85 -1.84
CA ALA A 24 -2.68 -4.32 -2.37
C ALA A 24 -2.54 -4.04 -3.86
N GLN A 25 -3.62 -4.19 -4.63
CA GLN A 25 -3.63 -3.92 -6.07
C GLN A 25 -3.41 -2.44 -6.41
N ALA A 26 -3.91 -1.52 -5.58
CA ALA A 26 -3.67 -0.09 -5.77
C ALA A 26 -2.18 0.26 -5.66
N TRP A 27 -1.45 -0.37 -4.75
CA TRP A 27 0.00 -0.17 -4.61
C TRP A 27 0.80 -0.80 -5.74
N ILE A 28 0.37 -1.95 -6.27
CA ILE A 28 1.04 -2.62 -7.38
C ILE A 28 1.08 -1.73 -8.63
N GLY A 29 0.00 -1.02 -8.93
CA GLY A 29 -0.05 -0.06 -10.03
C GLY A 29 0.99 1.07 -9.91
N LEU A 30 1.33 1.46 -8.67
CA LEU A 30 2.33 2.48 -8.39
C LEU A 30 3.76 2.00 -8.58
N LEU A 31 3.98 0.72 -8.43
CA LEU A 31 5.31 0.13 -8.42
C LEU A 31 5.75 -0.37 -9.79
N LYS A 32 4.88 -0.23 -10.80
CA LYS A 32 5.18 -0.57 -12.19
C LYS A 32 6.39 0.23 -12.68
N ASN A 33 7.27 -0.42 -13.41
CA ASN A 33 8.56 0.12 -13.89
C ASN A 33 9.56 0.44 -12.78
N THR A 34 9.40 -0.13 -11.62
CA THR A 34 10.32 -0.01 -10.49
C THR A 34 10.93 -1.37 -10.14
N PRO A 35 11.96 -1.44 -9.28
CA PRO A 35 12.50 -2.72 -8.80
C PRO A 35 11.45 -3.63 -8.15
N ALA A 36 10.36 -3.07 -7.66
CA ALA A 36 9.28 -3.83 -7.05
C ALA A 36 8.58 -4.80 -8.00
N GLU A 37 8.72 -4.64 -9.31
CA GLU A 37 8.27 -5.64 -10.28
C GLU A 37 8.99 -6.99 -10.13
N ARG A 38 10.16 -6.99 -9.52
CA ARG A 38 10.96 -8.19 -9.26
C ARG A 38 10.84 -8.71 -7.83
N PHE A 39 9.96 -8.12 -7.05
CA PHE A 39 9.69 -8.57 -5.69
C PHE A 39 8.95 -9.91 -5.71
N GLN A 40 9.36 -10.80 -4.81
CA GLN A 40 8.55 -11.93 -4.42
C GLN A 40 7.46 -11.46 -3.44
N GLU A 41 6.50 -12.31 -3.15
CA GLU A 41 5.37 -11.94 -2.28
C GLU A 41 5.83 -11.42 -0.91
N ASP A 42 6.80 -12.08 -0.29
CA ASP A 42 7.35 -11.65 1.00
C ASP A 42 8.05 -10.30 0.92
N ASP A 43 8.77 -10.03 -0.18
CA ASP A 43 9.42 -8.73 -0.41
C ASP A 43 8.40 -7.60 -0.47
N LEU A 44 7.32 -7.84 -1.20
CA LEU A 44 6.25 -6.84 -1.34
C LEU A 44 5.59 -6.55 0.00
N GLN A 45 5.30 -7.58 0.79
CA GLN A 45 4.70 -7.40 2.12
C GLN A 45 5.62 -6.64 3.06
N MET A 46 6.90 -6.97 3.09
CA MET A 46 7.90 -6.27 3.90
C MET A 46 8.03 -4.80 3.51
N PHE A 47 8.08 -4.54 2.21
CA PHE A 47 8.13 -3.17 1.68
C PHE A 47 6.89 -2.37 2.09
N LEU A 48 5.70 -2.92 1.86
CA LEU A 48 4.43 -2.23 2.18
C LEU A 48 4.28 -1.96 3.67
N GLU A 49 4.69 -2.88 4.52
CA GLU A 49 4.68 -2.71 5.98
C GLU A 49 5.58 -1.55 6.41
N HIS A 50 6.80 -1.50 5.89
CA HIS A 50 7.74 -0.43 6.21
C HIS A 50 7.31 0.92 5.62
N ALA A 51 6.71 0.93 4.44
CA ALA A 51 6.13 2.14 3.85
C ALA A 51 4.98 2.70 4.71
N ARG A 52 4.09 1.84 5.18
CA ARG A 52 3.02 2.27 6.10
C ARG A 52 3.56 2.78 7.41
N LYS A 53 4.57 2.12 7.96
CA LYS A 53 5.24 2.56 9.18
C LYS A 53 5.86 3.95 9.00
N ALA A 54 6.53 4.19 7.91
CA ALA A 54 7.09 5.49 7.61
C ALA A 54 6.00 6.57 7.51
N LEU A 55 4.93 6.28 6.79
CA LEU A 55 3.82 7.21 6.60
C LEU A 55 3.09 7.53 7.90
N ASN A 56 2.92 6.54 8.78
CA ASN A 56 2.15 6.70 10.02
C ASN A 56 2.98 7.21 11.19
N GLU A 57 4.27 6.90 11.26
CA GLU A 57 5.05 7.07 12.48
C GLU A 57 6.38 7.81 12.30
N ALA A 58 7.00 7.75 11.12
CA ALA A 58 8.33 8.31 10.96
C ALA A 58 8.32 9.83 10.85
N PRO A 59 9.26 10.53 11.51
CA PRO A 59 9.49 11.94 11.27
C PRO A 59 9.93 12.19 9.82
N ASP A 60 9.70 13.41 9.33
CA ASP A 60 10.19 13.83 8.02
C ASP A 60 11.72 13.66 7.93
N ASN A 61 12.20 13.26 6.77
CA ASN A 61 13.61 13.08 6.45
C ASN A 61 14.34 11.94 7.20
N GLN A 62 13.60 11.06 7.86
CA GLN A 62 14.18 9.89 8.53
C GLN A 62 13.90 8.61 7.75
N PRO A 63 14.91 7.95 7.16
CA PRO A 63 14.72 6.71 6.42
C PRO A 63 14.23 5.57 7.30
N VAL A 64 13.30 4.78 6.77
CA VAL A 64 12.89 3.49 7.32
C VAL A 64 13.37 2.41 6.36
N SER A 65 14.33 1.61 6.80
CA SER A 65 14.98 0.60 5.96
C SER A 65 14.36 -0.78 6.13
N TRP A 66 14.36 -1.55 5.07
CA TRP A 66 13.91 -2.94 5.07
C TRP A 66 14.84 -3.82 4.23
N GLU A 67 14.90 -5.08 4.57
CA GLU A 67 15.67 -6.08 3.83
C GLU A 67 15.06 -7.47 4.03
N ASN A 68 14.94 -8.24 2.93
CA ASN A 68 14.59 -9.64 3.00
C ASN A 68 15.86 -10.49 2.82
N PRO A 69 16.36 -11.17 3.88
CA PRO A 69 17.59 -11.93 3.78
C PRO A 69 17.50 -13.13 2.85
N LYS A 70 16.30 -13.62 2.54
CA LYS A 70 16.10 -14.75 1.65
C LYS A 70 16.32 -14.40 0.18
N THR A 71 15.82 -13.24 -0.24
CA THR A 71 15.88 -12.79 -1.64
C THR A 71 16.94 -11.73 -1.87
N ARG A 72 17.43 -11.09 -0.79
CA ARG A 72 18.29 -9.92 -0.76
C ARG A 72 17.64 -8.65 -1.33
N ALA A 73 16.35 -8.69 -1.60
CA ALA A 73 15.59 -7.46 -1.90
C ALA A 73 15.64 -6.54 -0.68
N ARG A 74 15.83 -5.26 -0.92
CA ARG A 74 16.02 -4.27 0.15
C ARG A 74 15.68 -2.87 -0.34
N GLY A 75 15.55 -1.97 0.61
CA GLY A 75 15.34 -0.57 0.29
C GLY A 75 15.15 0.28 1.52
N ASP A 76 14.80 1.51 1.27
CA ASP A 76 14.38 2.45 2.29
C ASP A 76 13.25 3.34 1.77
N VAL A 77 12.45 3.81 2.70
CA VAL A 77 11.38 4.77 2.46
C VAL A 77 11.56 5.96 3.38
N THR A 78 11.42 7.16 2.85
CA THR A 78 11.63 8.40 3.59
C THR A 78 10.50 9.37 3.30
N VAL A 79 9.83 9.85 4.34
CA VAL A 79 8.89 10.96 4.21
C VAL A 79 9.71 12.23 4.02
N MET A 80 9.66 12.84 2.85
CA MET A 80 10.44 14.03 2.52
C MET A 80 9.79 15.30 3.06
N ARG A 81 8.47 15.35 3.05
CA ARG A 81 7.69 16.46 3.59
C ARG A 81 6.25 16.04 3.83
N SER A 82 5.60 16.77 4.72
CA SER A 82 4.16 16.65 4.99
C SER A 82 3.46 17.91 4.47
N PHE A 83 2.28 17.73 3.89
CA PHE A 83 1.50 18.83 3.34
C PHE A 83 0.00 18.53 3.41
N GLU A 84 -0.81 19.49 3.02
CA GLU A 84 -2.26 19.33 2.95
C GLU A 84 -2.76 19.48 1.52
N TYR A 85 -3.70 18.66 1.13
CA TYR A 85 -4.36 18.73 -0.16
C TYR A 85 -5.86 18.45 0.01
N LYS A 86 -6.70 19.39 -0.39
CA LYS A 86 -8.17 19.30 -0.25
C LYS A 86 -8.62 18.89 1.16
N GLY A 87 -7.98 19.45 2.18
CA GLY A 87 -8.30 19.16 3.57
C GLY A 87 -7.77 17.83 4.12
N LEU A 88 -7.01 17.08 3.33
CA LEU A 88 -6.43 15.80 3.75
C LEU A 88 -4.95 15.97 4.11
N PRO A 89 -4.48 15.27 5.15
CA PRO A 89 -3.04 15.21 5.43
C PRO A 89 -2.35 14.34 4.38
N CYS A 90 -1.30 14.87 3.77
CA CYS A 90 -0.55 14.21 2.71
C CYS A 90 0.94 14.18 3.03
N LYS A 91 1.64 13.25 2.40
CA LYS A 91 3.09 13.11 2.53
C LYS A 91 3.73 12.78 1.18
N GLU A 92 4.89 13.37 0.96
CA GLU A 92 5.77 13.03 -0.15
C GLU A 92 6.73 11.94 0.32
N LEU A 93 6.64 10.76 -0.29
CA LEU A 93 7.40 9.58 0.07
C LEU A 93 8.45 9.29 -1.01
N ARG A 94 9.71 9.29 -0.61
CA ARG A 94 10.81 8.81 -1.45
C ARG A 94 11.01 7.33 -1.20
N VAL A 95 11.05 6.56 -2.26
CA VAL A 95 11.20 5.10 -2.22
C VAL A 95 12.45 4.72 -3.00
N ARG A 96 13.42 4.13 -2.31
CA ARG A 96 14.60 3.55 -2.94
C ARG A 96 14.60 2.06 -2.69
N ASN A 97 14.53 1.27 -3.74
CA ASN A 97 14.49 -0.18 -3.68
C ASN A 97 15.53 -0.82 -4.59
N GLU A 98 15.93 -2.02 -4.23
CA GLU A 98 16.81 -2.87 -5.00
C GLU A 98 16.31 -4.30 -4.95
N ALA A 99 16.18 -4.93 -6.12
CA ALA A 99 15.79 -6.33 -6.26
C ALA A 99 16.41 -6.92 -7.52
N GLN A 100 17.07 -8.06 -7.39
CA GLN A 100 17.68 -8.79 -8.50
C GLN A 100 18.58 -7.90 -9.40
N GLY A 101 19.42 -7.08 -8.78
CA GLY A 101 20.36 -6.19 -9.47
C GLY A 101 19.73 -4.93 -10.06
N ARG A 102 18.42 -4.74 -9.95
CA ARG A 102 17.73 -3.52 -10.39
C ARG A 102 17.57 -2.56 -9.22
N LYS A 103 18.02 -1.33 -9.40
CA LYS A 103 17.87 -0.24 -8.44
C LYS A 103 16.88 0.79 -8.95
N GLY A 104 16.12 1.39 -8.05
CA GLY A 104 15.20 2.48 -8.38
C GLY A 104 15.11 3.49 -7.26
N ASP A 105 14.81 4.72 -7.62
CA ASP A 105 14.61 5.87 -6.74
C ASP A 105 13.41 6.64 -7.27
N ASN A 106 12.31 6.57 -6.53
CA ASN A 106 11.03 7.14 -6.97
C ASN A 106 10.41 7.95 -5.84
N THR A 107 9.66 8.97 -6.20
CA THR A 107 8.93 9.81 -5.26
C THR A 107 7.44 9.73 -5.55
N PHE A 108 6.65 9.52 -4.51
CA PHE A 108 5.20 9.43 -4.58
C PHE A 108 4.57 10.41 -3.60
N ASN A 109 3.43 10.98 -3.98
CA ASN A 109 2.61 11.76 -3.07
C ASN A 109 1.39 10.95 -2.67
N LEU A 110 1.17 10.82 -1.37
CA LEU A 110 0.07 10.05 -0.81
C LEU A 110 -0.71 10.90 0.19
N CYS A 111 -2.01 10.76 0.18
CA CYS A 111 -2.90 11.43 1.12
C CYS A 111 -3.67 10.41 1.96
N ASN A 112 -3.85 10.74 3.23
CA ASN A 112 -4.59 9.90 4.17
C ASN A 112 -6.07 10.29 4.15
N ALA A 113 -6.89 9.36 3.69
CA ALA A 113 -8.34 9.46 3.74
C ALA A 113 -8.90 8.31 4.59
N ASP A 114 -9.53 8.62 5.72
CA ASP A 114 -10.11 7.64 6.63
C ASP A 114 -9.13 6.54 7.09
N GLY A 115 -7.89 6.93 7.39
CA GLY A 115 -6.84 6.01 7.82
C GLY A 115 -6.17 5.22 6.69
N LYS A 116 -6.53 5.48 5.43
CA LYS A 116 -5.95 4.81 4.27
C LYS A 116 -5.12 5.77 3.44
N TRP A 117 -3.89 5.41 3.16
CA TRP A 117 -3.01 6.16 2.28
C TRP A 117 -3.32 5.86 0.82
N ARG A 118 -3.60 6.89 0.06
CA ARG A 118 -3.92 6.80 -1.37
C ARG A 118 -2.98 7.66 -2.19
N LEU A 119 -2.61 7.16 -3.36
CA LEU A 119 -1.77 7.91 -4.28
C LEU A 119 -2.49 9.15 -4.80
N LEU A 120 -1.76 10.25 -4.78
CA LEU A 120 -2.14 11.48 -5.45
C LEU A 120 -1.39 11.54 -6.79
N SER A 121 -2.11 11.59 -7.89
CA SER A 121 -1.49 11.66 -9.21
C SER A 121 -0.87 13.04 -9.46
N SER A 122 0.13 13.10 -10.32
CA SER A 122 0.76 14.36 -10.71
C SER A 122 -0.21 15.34 -11.36
N SER A 123 -1.22 14.84 -12.06
CA SER A 123 -2.27 15.67 -12.65
C SER A 123 -3.16 16.31 -11.58
N GLN A 124 -3.43 15.62 -10.47
CA GLN A 124 -4.18 16.18 -9.35
C GLN A 124 -3.40 17.29 -8.64
N LEU A 125 -2.08 17.15 -8.50
CA LEU A 125 -1.22 18.18 -7.93
C LEU A 125 -1.16 19.43 -8.80
N LYS A 126 -1.13 19.28 -10.12
CA LYS A 126 -1.10 20.40 -11.07
C LYS A 126 -2.41 21.16 -11.16
N SER A 127 -3.54 20.53 -10.91
CA SER A 127 -4.86 21.15 -10.98
C SER A 127 -5.15 22.11 -9.83
N LYS A 128 -4.24 22.29 -8.90
CA LYS A 128 -4.37 23.13 -7.71
C LYS A 128 -3.88 24.57 -7.92
N LYS A 129 -3.93 25.06 -9.12
CA LYS A 129 -3.71 26.50 -9.34
C LYS A 129 -5.01 27.28 -9.20
#